data_cb14ba3d55ec3b220c584408418c8d5c
#
_entry.id   cb14ba3d55ec3b220c584408418c8d5c
#
_cell.length_a   1.000
_cell.length_b   1.000
_cell.length_c   1.000
_cell.angle_alpha   90.00
_cell.angle_beta   90.00
_cell.angle_gamma   90.00
#
_symmetry.space_group_name_H-M   'P 1'
#
loop_
_entity.id
_entity.type
_entity.pdbx_description
1 polymer ?
#
loop_
_entity_poly.entity_id
_entity_poly.type
_entity_poly.pdbx_seq_one_letter_code
_entity_poly.pdbx_strand_id
1 'polypeptide(L)'
;MEPIVDFKILPERLRQAAQVVTVAVASPADSHTEEVIERSIAEQFARFILVANAAKADIARRLAADYPDKVTLIVAEDDDDAARHAVKEVREGRADVLMKGSLNTDNLLRAVLNKEEGILIKGSVLTHIAVADVPSLNHLLFFTDAAVIPYPTTEQFDALARYITATYRSITGGDRPRVALIHCTEKVSEKFPLTLSYEELKANAANGAYGEVEIGGPMDVKTACDAESGAIKGIASPVVGNAFPDIEAGNTFYKTLTLFGGATVAGMLVGTSAPVVVTSRADTADSKFYSLATACLKAINK
;
A
#
# COMPACT_ATOMS: atom_id res chain seq x y z
N MET A 1 11.67 15.35 12.11
CA MET A 1 12.39 14.38 11.24
C MET A 1 12.23 14.84 9.80
N GLU A 2 13.24 14.72 8.96
CA GLU A 2 13.10 15.06 7.54
C GLU A 2 12.09 14.12 6.86
N PRO A 3 11.25 14.63 5.94
CA PRO A 3 10.31 13.80 5.20
C PRO A 3 11.01 12.72 4.39
N ILE A 4 10.41 11.54 4.30
CA ILE A 4 10.89 10.47 3.42
C ILE A 4 10.54 10.83 1.98
N VAL A 5 11.55 11.00 1.14
CA VAL A 5 11.40 11.44 -0.26
C VAL A 5 11.70 10.35 -1.28
N ASP A 6 12.40 9.30 -0.89
CA ASP A 6 12.72 8.13 -1.72
C ASP A 6 12.69 6.82 -0.89
N PHE A 7 12.74 5.69 -1.55
CA PHE A 7 12.70 4.38 -0.89
C PHE A 7 13.98 3.98 -0.19
N LYS A 8 15.12 4.53 -0.55
CA LYS A 8 16.42 4.14 0.02
C LYS A 8 16.54 4.50 1.50
N ILE A 9 15.76 5.50 1.93
CA ILE A 9 15.71 5.96 3.33
C ILE A 9 14.89 5.01 4.22
N LEU A 10 13.98 4.20 3.67
CA LEU A 10 13.04 3.40 4.43
C LEU A 10 13.69 2.42 5.43
N PRO A 11 14.71 1.62 5.06
CA PRO A 11 15.34 0.69 6.00
C PRO A 11 15.98 1.41 7.20
N GLU A 12 16.65 2.51 6.94
CA GLU A 12 17.24 3.36 7.99
C GLU A 12 16.16 3.91 8.94
N ARG A 13 15.07 4.41 8.38
CA ARG A 13 13.94 4.95 9.16
C ARG A 13 13.29 3.87 10.03
N LEU A 14 13.16 2.65 9.52
CA LEU A 14 12.63 1.51 10.27
C LEU A 14 13.57 1.11 11.41
N ARG A 15 14.87 1.09 11.20
CA ARG A 15 15.85 0.84 12.27
C ARG A 15 15.78 1.89 13.38
N GLN A 16 15.64 3.16 12.99
CA GLN A 16 15.54 4.29 13.95
C GLN A 16 14.26 4.26 14.79
N ALA A 17 13.19 3.63 14.29
CA ALA A 17 11.93 3.48 15.04
C ALA A 17 12.07 2.58 16.27
N ALA A 18 13.18 1.85 16.43
CA ALA A 18 13.48 0.95 17.55
C ALA A 18 12.40 -0.12 17.83
N GLN A 19 11.48 -0.33 16.90
CA GLN A 19 10.42 -1.33 16.97
C GLN A 19 10.61 -2.34 15.84
N VAL A 20 10.83 -3.61 16.21
CA VAL A 20 10.88 -4.72 15.25
C VAL A 20 9.47 -5.17 14.92
N VAL A 21 9.10 -5.07 13.66
CA VAL A 21 7.75 -5.44 13.16
C VAL A 21 7.67 -6.95 12.96
N THR A 22 6.57 -7.56 13.39
CA THR A 22 6.30 -8.98 13.11
C THR A 22 5.45 -9.10 11.85
N VAL A 23 5.92 -9.87 10.88
CA VAL A 23 5.26 -10.08 9.59
C VAL A 23 4.78 -11.52 9.46
N ALA A 24 3.48 -11.73 9.30
CA ALA A 24 2.93 -13.02 8.94
C ALA A 24 2.97 -13.20 7.41
N VAL A 25 3.67 -14.23 6.92
CA VAL A 25 3.79 -14.51 5.48
C VAL A 25 3.03 -15.78 5.13
N ALA A 26 2.04 -15.65 4.24
CA ALA A 26 1.24 -16.77 3.80
C ALA A 26 1.88 -17.47 2.58
N SER A 27 2.29 -18.74 2.75
CA SER A 27 2.89 -19.61 1.73
C SER A 27 4.16 -19.02 1.08
N PRO A 28 5.26 -18.77 1.83
CA PRO A 28 6.53 -18.28 1.29
C PRO A 28 7.28 -19.42 0.58
N ALA A 29 7.05 -19.59 -0.71
CA ALA A 29 7.60 -20.69 -1.50
C ALA A 29 8.23 -20.26 -2.83
N ASP A 30 8.64 -18.98 -2.94
CA ASP A 30 9.35 -18.43 -4.09
C ASP A 30 10.59 -17.65 -3.66
N SER A 31 11.61 -17.61 -4.54
CA SER A 31 12.90 -16.99 -4.26
C SER A 31 12.83 -15.49 -4.01
N HIS A 32 11.90 -14.77 -4.65
CA HIS A 32 11.75 -13.33 -4.38
C HIS A 32 11.21 -13.08 -2.97
N THR A 33 10.26 -13.87 -2.50
CA THR A 33 9.76 -13.78 -1.12
C THR A 33 10.86 -14.13 -0.13
N GLU A 34 11.67 -15.15 -0.42
CA GLU A 34 12.84 -15.51 0.37
C GLU A 34 13.84 -14.36 0.48
N GLU A 35 14.25 -13.76 -0.65
CA GLU A 35 15.18 -12.62 -0.70
C GLU A 35 14.65 -11.42 0.14
N VAL A 36 13.35 -11.13 0.06
CA VAL A 36 12.73 -10.08 0.86
C VAL A 36 12.81 -10.36 2.35
N ILE A 37 12.57 -11.60 2.77
CA ILE A 37 12.68 -12.01 4.18
C ILE A 37 14.12 -11.86 4.67
N GLU A 38 15.09 -12.42 3.96
CA GLU A 38 16.52 -12.35 4.32
C GLU A 38 17.02 -10.92 4.38
N ARG A 39 16.70 -10.09 3.38
CA ARG A 39 17.04 -8.68 3.35
C ARG A 39 16.44 -7.92 4.52
N SER A 40 15.19 -8.16 4.87
CA SER A 40 14.52 -7.49 5.99
C SER A 40 15.09 -7.88 7.35
N ILE A 41 15.55 -9.13 7.49
CA ILE A 41 16.28 -9.61 8.67
C ILE A 41 17.65 -8.94 8.76
N ALA A 42 18.39 -8.86 7.65
CA ALA A 42 19.68 -8.21 7.57
C ALA A 42 19.60 -6.71 7.89
N GLU A 43 18.55 -6.04 7.44
CA GLU A 43 18.22 -4.64 7.76
C GLU A 43 17.65 -4.45 9.17
N GLN A 44 17.42 -5.51 9.94
CA GLN A 44 17.06 -5.54 11.36
C GLN A 44 15.71 -4.88 11.71
N PHE A 45 14.79 -4.72 10.78
CA PHE A 45 13.50 -4.10 11.07
C PHE A 45 12.32 -5.07 11.19
N ALA A 46 12.48 -6.33 10.77
CA ALA A 46 11.41 -7.30 10.79
C ALA A 46 11.82 -8.66 11.37
N ARG A 47 10.83 -9.36 11.92
CA ARG A 47 10.83 -10.78 12.22
C ARG A 47 9.60 -11.42 11.59
N PHE A 48 9.60 -12.73 11.41
CA PHE A 48 8.63 -13.38 10.55
C PHE A 48 7.93 -14.56 11.23
N ILE A 49 6.63 -14.69 10.96
CA ILE A 49 5.85 -15.89 11.16
C ILE A 49 5.54 -16.44 9.77
N LEU A 50 6.24 -17.48 9.36
CA LEU A 50 6.07 -18.12 8.06
C LEU A 50 5.02 -19.20 8.18
N VAL A 51 3.89 -19.02 7.49
CA VAL A 51 2.82 -20.02 7.44
C VAL A 51 2.93 -20.75 6.11
N ALA A 52 3.51 -21.94 6.11
CA ALA A 52 3.89 -22.65 4.91
C ALA A 52 2.97 -23.84 4.65
N ASN A 53 2.46 -23.95 3.41
CA ASN A 53 1.85 -25.15 2.89
C ASN A 53 2.84 -26.32 2.98
N ALA A 54 2.44 -27.42 3.62
CA ALA A 54 3.30 -28.57 3.91
C ALA A 54 4.04 -29.11 2.68
N ALA A 55 3.38 -29.08 1.51
CA ALA A 55 3.94 -29.56 0.24
C ALA A 55 4.99 -28.61 -0.37
N LYS A 56 5.10 -27.35 0.11
CA LYS A 56 5.96 -26.29 -0.44
C LYS A 56 6.79 -25.61 0.66
N ALA A 57 7.06 -26.27 1.78
CA ALA A 57 7.62 -25.66 2.97
C ALA A 57 9.16 -25.58 3.01
N ASP A 58 9.86 -25.97 1.95
CA ASP A 58 11.32 -26.12 2.00
C ASP A 58 12.06 -24.80 2.28
N ILE A 59 11.66 -23.71 1.61
CA ILE A 59 12.20 -22.35 1.87
C ILE A 59 11.92 -21.94 3.32
N ALA A 60 10.69 -22.12 3.79
CA ALA A 60 10.30 -21.72 5.13
C ALA A 60 11.04 -22.52 6.22
N ARG A 61 11.27 -23.83 6.01
CA ARG A 61 12.07 -24.68 6.92
C ARG A 61 13.53 -24.24 6.98
N ARG A 62 14.12 -23.91 5.83
CA ARG A 62 15.49 -23.40 5.76
C ARG A 62 15.60 -22.07 6.50
N LEU A 63 14.75 -21.08 6.19
CA LEU A 63 14.75 -19.78 6.85
C LEU A 63 14.56 -19.90 8.38
N ALA A 64 13.69 -20.80 8.85
CA ALA A 64 13.50 -21.02 10.29
C ALA A 64 14.74 -21.68 10.94
N ALA A 65 15.47 -22.52 10.21
CA ALA A 65 16.72 -23.11 10.70
C ALA A 65 17.87 -22.09 10.73
N ASP A 66 17.98 -21.26 9.68
CA ASP A 66 19.06 -20.28 9.54
C ASP A 66 18.86 -19.05 10.47
N TYR A 67 17.62 -18.70 10.80
CA TYR A 67 17.26 -17.53 11.61
C TYR A 67 16.30 -17.86 12.77
N PRO A 68 16.67 -18.78 13.71
CA PRO A 68 15.76 -19.29 14.73
C PRO A 68 15.19 -18.22 15.67
N ASP A 69 15.93 -17.11 15.90
CA ASP A 69 15.48 -16.00 16.74
C ASP A 69 14.61 -14.96 16.00
N LYS A 70 14.50 -15.08 14.67
CA LYS A 70 13.79 -14.12 13.81
C LYS A 70 12.63 -14.73 13.04
N VAL A 71 12.61 -16.04 12.87
CA VAL A 71 11.64 -16.75 12.07
C VAL A 71 10.96 -17.84 12.86
N THR A 72 9.64 -17.80 12.93
CA THR A 72 8.79 -18.87 13.46
C THR A 72 8.09 -19.54 12.28
N LEU A 73 8.07 -20.87 12.24
CA LEU A 73 7.39 -21.65 11.22
C LEU A 73 6.10 -22.28 11.75
N ILE A 74 5.02 -22.06 11.00
CA ILE A 74 3.74 -22.76 11.13
C ILE A 74 3.52 -23.56 9.86
N VAL A 75 3.23 -24.85 9.99
CA VAL A 75 2.95 -25.72 8.83
C VAL A 75 1.44 -25.84 8.67
N ALA A 76 0.93 -25.49 7.49
CA ALA A 76 -0.46 -25.56 7.10
C ALA A 76 -0.70 -26.74 6.14
N GLU A 77 -1.94 -27.21 6.03
CA GLU A 77 -2.31 -28.31 5.17
C GLU A 77 -2.22 -27.96 3.69
N ASP A 78 -2.70 -26.78 3.32
CA ASP A 78 -2.75 -26.24 1.95
C ASP A 78 -2.61 -24.72 1.91
N ASP A 79 -2.76 -24.11 0.73
CA ASP A 79 -2.64 -22.67 0.55
C ASP A 79 -3.81 -21.89 1.18
N ASP A 80 -5.04 -22.45 1.24
CA ASP A 80 -6.19 -21.83 1.91
C ASP A 80 -6.00 -21.84 3.43
N ASP A 81 -5.49 -22.92 3.97
CA ASP A 81 -5.15 -23.05 5.38
C ASP A 81 -4.01 -22.13 5.76
N ALA A 82 -2.97 -22.03 4.91
CA ALA A 82 -1.88 -21.09 5.12
C ALA A 82 -2.36 -19.63 5.15
N ALA A 83 -3.30 -19.27 4.28
CA ALA A 83 -3.90 -17.94 4.29
C ALA A 83 -4.70 -17.67 5.59
N ARG A 84 -5.53 -18.63 6.03
CA ARG A 84 -6.32 -18.50 7.27
C ARG A 84 -5.43 -18.36 8.50
N HIS A 85 -4.40 -19.18 8.62
CA HIS A 85 -3.46 -19.12 9.73
C HIS A 85 -2.67 -17.81 9.74
N ALA A 86 -2.17 -17.32 8.60
CA ALA A 86 -1.48 -16.04 8.53
C ALA A 86 -2.38 -14.85 8.92
N VAL A 87 -3.65 -14.86 8.46
CA VAL A 87 -4.66 -13.87 8.87
C VAL A 87 -4.95 -13.95 10.37
N LYS A 88 -5.01 -15.15 10.94
CA LYS A 88 -5.22 -15.38 12.37
C LYS A 88 -4.08 -14.76 13.20
N GLU A 89 -2.81 -14.90 12.78
CA GLU A 89 -1.68 -14.28 13.49
C GLU A 89 -1.82 -12.77 13.59
N VAL A 90 -2.30 -12.10 12.52
CA VAL A 90 -2.59 -10.67 12.51
C VAL A 90 -3.79 -10.34 13.40
N ARG A 91 -4.89 -11.08 13.26
CA ARG A 91 -6.13 -10.84 14.02
C ARG A 91 -5.91 -10.93 15.53
N GLU A 92 -5.08 -11.87 15.97
CA GLU A 92 -4.74 -12.09 17.38
C GLU A 92 -3.59 -11.20 17.89
N GLY A 93 -3.10 -10.27 17.07
CA GLY A 93 -2.07 -9.30 17.44
C GLY A 93 -0.66 -9.89 17.58
N ARG A 94 -0.40 -11.09 17.05
CA ARG A 94 0.93 -11.69 17.03
C ARG A 94 1.76 -11.23 15.81
N ALA A 95 1.10 -10.70 14.80
CA ALA A 95 1.75 -10.05 13.65
C ALA A 95 1.16 -8.67 13.40
N ASP A 96 2.01 -7.74 12.97
CA ASP A 96 1.70 -6.34 12.69
C ASP A 96 1.38 -6.10 11.22
N VAL A 97 1.87 -6.98 10.34
CA VAL A 97 1.72 -6.91 8.87
C VAL A 97 1.40 -8.30 8.33
N LEU A 98 0.49 -8.38 7.36
CA LEU A 98 0.25 -9.59 6.58
C LEU A 98 0.96 -9.46 5.22
N MET A 99 1.68 -10.49 4.79
CA MET A 99 2.32 -10.53 3.47
C MET A 99 1.91 -11.78 2.70
N LYS A 100 1.58 -11.60 1.43
CA LYS A 100 1.36 -12.69 0.48
C LYS A 100 2.71 -13.24 -0.01
N GLY A 101 2.88 -14.55 0.08
CA GLY A 101 3.94 -15.27 -0.61
C GLY A 101 3.50 -15.78 -1.99
N SER A 102 3.70 -17.06 -2.27
CA SER A 102 3.44 -17.67 -3.58
C SER A 102 1.98 -18.06 -3.85
N LEU A 103 1.11 -18.08 -2.85
CA LEU A 103 -0.31 -18.44 -3.02
C LEU A 103 -1.04 -17.46 -3.94
N ASN A 104 -2.19 -17.85 -4.48
CA ASN A 104 -3.01 -16.98 -5.29
C ASN A 104 -3.61 -15.84 -4.46
N THR A 105 -3.76 -14.68 -5.07
CA THR A 105 -4.33 -13.49 -4.40
C THR A 105 -5.74 -13.76 -3.88
N ASP A 106 -6.58 -14.49 -4.63
CA ASP A 106 -7.95 -14.83 -4.22
C ASP A 106 -8.01 -15.65 -2.93
N ASN A 107 -7.05 -16.58 -2.70
CA ASN A 107 -6.96 -17.34 -1.45
C ASN A 107 -6.73 -16.40 -0.26
N LEU A 108 -5.77 -15.48 -0.39
CA LEU A 108 -5.48 -14.51 0.67
C LEU A 108 -6.65 -13.55 0.89
N LEU A 109 -7.21 -12.98 -0.17
CA LEU A 109 -8.33 -12.02 -0.06
C LEU A 109 -9.57 -12.68 0.56
N ARG A 110 -9.86 -13.94 0.24
CA ARG A 110 -10.96 -14.69 0.87
C ARG A 110 -10.76 -14.80 2.39
N ALA A 111 -9.55 -15.07 2.85
CA ALA A 111 -9.25 -15.12 4.27
C ALA A 111 -9.30 -13.73 4.93
N VAL A 112 -8.74 -12.70 4.30
CA VAL A 112 -8.76 -11.30 4.78
C VAL A 112 -10.18 -10.75 4.91
N LEU A 113 -11.06 -11.07 3.94
CA LEU A 113 -12.44 -10.58 3.87
C LEU A 113 -13.46 -11.46 4.61
N ASN A 114 -13.02 -12.55 5.24
CA ASN A 114 -13.92 -13.40 6.00
C ASN A 114 -14.60 -12.59 7.11
N LYS A 115 -15.94 -12.72 7.22
CA LYS A 115 -16.75 -11.90 8.14
C LYS A 115 -16.50 -12.19 9.62
N GLU A 116 -16.11 -13.42 9.94
CA GLU A 116 -15.93 -13.89 11.31
C GLU A 116 -14.44 -13.92 11.71
N GLU A 117 -13.60 -14.37 10.80
CA GLU A 117 -12.20 -14.64 11.06
C GLU A 117 -11.22 -13.74 10.31
N GLY A 118 -11.70 -12.85 9.44
CA GLY A 118 -10.88 -11.92 8.67
C GLY A 118 -10.42 -10.73 9.48
N ILE A 119 -9.74 -9.82 8.79
CA ILE A 119 -9.15 -8.61 9.36
C ILE A 119 -9.66 -7.31 8.72
N LEU A 120 -10.67 -7.38 7.84
CA LEU A 120 -11.34 -6.19 7.33
C LEU A 120 -12.07 -5.49 8.48
N ILE A 121 -11.81 -4.20 8.69
CA ILE A 121 -12.49 -3.41 9.71
C ILE A 121 -13.97 -3.25 9.32
N LYS A 122 -14.87 -3.50 10.26
CA LYS A 122 -16.31 -3.41 10.00
C LYS A 122 -16.70 -2.01 9.52
N GLY A 123 -17.34 -1.92 8.37
CA GLY A 123 -17.75 -0.66 7.74
C GLY A 123 -16.65 0.06 6.98
N SER A 124 -15.44 -0.50 6.91
CA SER A 124 -14.37 0.04 6.09
C SER A 124 -14.41 -0.47 4.65
N VAL A 125 -13.68 0.20 3.80
CA VAL A 125 -13.49 -0.15 2.39
C VAL A 125 -12.10 -0.75 2.22
N LEU A 126 -11.99 -1.93 1.61
CA LEU A 126 -10.69 -2.46 1.20
C LEU A 126 -10.23 -1.73 -0.06
N THR A 127 -9.02 -1.20 -0.06
CA THR A 127 -8.42 -0.54 -1.22
C THR A 127 -6.93 -0.75 -1.30
N HIS A 128 -6.36 -0.53 -2.47
CA HIS A 128 -4.93 -0.60 -2.72
C HIS A 128 -4.32 0.81 -2.73
N ILE A 129 -3.35 1.05 -1.87
CA ILE A 129 -2.49 2.24 -1.92
C ILE A 129 -1.15 1.83 -2.52
N ALA A 130 -0.81 2.47 -3.63
CA ALA A 130 0.52 2.37 -4.22
C ALA A 130 1.37 3.58 -3.84
N VAL A 131 2.66 3.34 -3.69
CA VAL A 131 3.69 4.36 -3.43
C VAL A 131 4.76 4.19 -4.49
N ALA A 132 5.03 5.23 -5.25
CA ALA A 132 6.03 5.21 -6.31
C ALA A 132 7.22 6.12 -5.98
N ASP A 133 8.40 5.56 -6.10
CA ASP A 133 9.67 6.30 -6.20
C ASP A 133 9.97 6.49 -7.68
N VAL A 134 9.70 7.69 -8.18
CA VAL A 134 9.80 8.05 -9.59
C VAL A 134 11.06 8.88 -9.79
N PRO A 135 12.03 8.47 -10.65
CA PRO A 135 13.31 9.15 -10.80
C PRO A 135 13.25 10.65 -11.16
N SER A 136 12.16 11.07 -11.81
CA SER A 136 11.93 12.47 -12.19
C SER A 136 11.29 13.33 -11.08
N LEU A 137 10.87 12.72 -9.96
CA LEU A 137 10.26 13.42 -8.84
C LEU A 137 11.23 13.47 -7.66
N ASN A 138 11.11 14.51 -6.84
CA ASN A 138 11.89 14.70 -5.61
C ASN A 138 11.09 14.34 -4.35
N HIS A 139 10.05 13.52 -4.50
CA HIS A 139 9.18 13.04 -3.44
C HIS A 139 8.52 11.73 -3.84
N LEU A 140 8.10 10.94 -2.86
CA LEU A 140 7.28 9.75 -3.11
C LEU A 140 5.88 10.16 -3.59
N LEU A 141 5.41 9.50 -4.64
CA LEU A 141 4.07 9.70 -5.20
C LEU A 141 3.15 8.57 -4.72
N PHE A 142 2.08 8.94 -4.03
CA PHE A 142 1.04 8.00 -3.58
C PHE A 142 -0.11 7.96 -4.59
N PHE A 143 -0.75 6.82 -4.80
CA PHE A 143 -1.95 6.76 -5.61
C PHE A 143 -2.86 5.57 -5.26
N THR A 144 -4.15 5.72 -5.61
CA THR A 144 -5.23 4.78 -5.33
C THR A 144 -6.39 4.98 -6.33
N ASP A 145 -7.26 4.02 -6.65
CA ASP A 145 -7.06 2.60 -6.52
C ASP A 145 -6.52 2.03 -7.84
N ALA A 146 -5.67 1.04 -7.77
CA ALA A 146 -5.08 0.45 -8.96
C ALA A 146 -5.31 -1.08 -9.05
N ALA A 147 -6.04 -1.68 -8.05
CA ALA A 147 -6.06 -3.13 -7.94
C ALA A 147 -7.29 -3.76 -7.26
N VAL A 148 -8.20 -3.00 -6.65
CA VAL A 148 -9.28 -3.55 -5.81
C VAL A 148 -10.66 -3.05 -6.21
N ILE A 149 -10.87 -1.74 -6.34
CA ILE A 149 -12.21 -1.15 -6.55
C ILE A 149 -12.36 -0.77 -8.03
N PRO A 150 -13.22 -1.48 -8.80
CA PRO A 150 -13.39 -1.20 -10.21
C PRO A 150 -13.87 0.23 -10.48
N TYR A 151 -15.02 0.60 -9.92
CA TYR A 151 -15.67 1.90 -10.10
C TYR A 151 -16.08 2.43 -8.73
N PRO A 152 -15.24 3.26 -8.07
CA PRO A 152 -15.54 3.74 -6.73
C PRO A 152 -16.81 4.59 -6.68
N THR A 153 -17.67 4.37 -5.68
CA THR A 153 -18.77 5.27 -5.33
C THR A 153 -18.24 6.52 -4.63
N THR A 154 -19.08 7.54 -4.43
CA THR A 154 -18.69 8.76 -3.68
C THR A 154 -18.20 8.41 -2.26
N GLU A 155 -18.90 7.50 -1.57
CA GLU A 155 -18.52 7.04 -0.23
C GLU A 155 -17.18 6.29 -0.24
N GLN A 156 -16.92 5.52 -1.30
CA GLN A 156 -15.63 4.85 -1.48
C GLN A 156 -14.52 5.87 -1.75
N PHE A 157 -14.77 6.90 -2.57
CA PHE A 157 -13.80 7.99 -2.73
C PHE A 157 -13.50 8.73 -1.43
N ASP A 158 -14.50 8.94 -0.56
CA ASP A 158 -14.28 9.49 0.78
C ASP A 158 -13.29 8.62 1.58
N ALA A 159 -13.46 7.30 1.54
CA ALA A 159 -12.52 6.36 2.17
C ALA A 159 -11.12 6.40 1.54
N LEU A 160 -11.03 6.48 0.19
CA LEU A 160 -9.75 6.60 -0.52
C LEU A 160 -9.00 7.86 -0.09
N ALA A 161 -9.68 9.01 0.01
CA ALA A 161 -9.10 10.27 0.45
C ALA A 161 -8.53 10.18 1.89
N ARG A 162 -9.26 9.53 2.80
CA ARG A 162 -8.79 9.26 4.17
C ARG A 162 -7.54 8.38 4.18
N TYR A 163 -7.59 7.27 3.44
CA TYR A 163 -6.52 6.28 3.47
C TYR A 163 -5.23 6.78 2.81
N ILE A 164 -5.31 7.47 1.68
CA ILE A 164 -4.11 8.03 1.03
C ILE A 164 -3.46 9.09 1.92
N THR A 165 -4.26 9.95 2.55
CA THR A 165 -3.81 10.98 3.48
C THR A 165 -3.13 10.36 4.72
N ALA A 166 -3.79 9.40 5.36
CA ALA A 166 -3.25 8.71 6.54
C ALA A 166 -1.99 7.89 6.20
N THR A 167 -1.95 7.26 5.02
CA THR A 167 -0.79 6.48 4.58
C THR A 167 0.39 7.37 4.26
N TYR A 168 0.18 8.51 3.59
CA TYR A 168 1.22 9.51 3.37
C TYR A 168 1.86 9.94 4.68
N ARG A 169 1.05 10.35 5.66
CA ARG A 169 1.55 10.80 6.97
C ARG A 169 2.34 9.71 7.69
N SER A 170 1.82 8.49 7.72
CA SER A 170 2.46 7.37 8.41
C SER A 170 3.83 7.02 7.82
N ILE A 171 4.00 7.17 6.50
CA ILE A 171 5.23 6.80 5.80
C ILE A 171 6.21 7.97 5.78
N THR A 172 5.76 9.16 5.39
CA THR A 172 6.68 10.29 5.16
C THR A 172 6.93 11.14 6.40
N GLY A 173 6.02 11.12 7.37
CA GLY A 173 6.02 12.06 8.50
C GLY A 173 5.59 13.49 8.11
N GLY A 174 5.10 13.69 6.88
CA GLY A 174 4.61 14.99 6.41
C GLY A 174 3.23 15.34 6.96
N ASP A 175 3.00 16.61 7.29
CA ASP A 175 1.79 17.03 7.99
C ASP A 175 0.60 17.27 7.06
N ARG A 176 0.81 17.95 5.93
CA ARG A 176 -0.26 18.42 5.05
C ARG A 176 -0.06 17.98 3.59
N PRO A 177 -0.47 16.74 3.23
CA PRO A 177 -0.38 16.28 1.85
C PRO A 177 -1.33 17.07 0.93
N ARG A 178 -0.96 17.16 -0.35
CA ARG A 178 -1.86 17.56 -1.43
C ARG A 178 -2.27 16.32 -2.21
N VAL A 179 -3.58 16.15 -2.39
CA VAL A 179 -4.17 15.01 -3.09
C VAL A 179 -4.99 15.50 -4.28
N ALA A 180 -4.73 14.96 -5.46
CA ALA A 180 -5.48 15.25 -6.67
C ALA A 180 -6.58 14.21 -6.90
N LEU A 181 -7.77 14.69 -7.21
CA LEU A 181 -8.86 13.88 -7.75
C LEU A 181 -8.71 13.88 -9.29
N ILE A 182 -8.21 12.76 -9.80
CA ILE A 182 -7.78 12.67 -11.22
C ILE A 182 -8.98 12.55 -12.15
N HIS A 183 -8.94 13.36 -13.21
CA HIS A 183 -9.91 13.32 -14.30
C HIS A 183 -9.28 13.88 -15.59
N CYS A 184 -9.89 13.64 -16.73
CA CYS A 184 -9.43 14.17 -18.03
C CYS A 184 -9.80 15.65 -18.26
N THR A 185 -10.49 16.30 -17.34
CA THR A 185 -10.92 17.71 -17.42
C THR A 185 -10.86 18.36 -16.06
N GLU A 186 -10.59 19.66 -16.03
CA GLU A 186 -10.65 20.49 -14.81
C GLU A 186 -12.05 21.10 -14.59
N LYS A 187 -12.99 20.85 -15.47
CA LYS A 187 -14.34 21.41 -15.39
C LYS A 187 -15.30 20.45 -14.70
N VAL A 188 -15.96 20.94 -13.67
CA VAL A 188 -17.11 20.25 -13.07
C VAL A 188 -18.30 20.32 -14.04
N SER A 189 -18.91 19.18 -14.34
CA SER A 189 -19.96 19.10 -15.34
C SER A 189 -20.83 17.85 -15.18
N GLU A 190 -22.14 17.99 -15.42
CA GLU A 190 -23.08 16.86 -15.49
C GLU A 190 -22.71 15.86 -16.60
N LYS A 191 -21.96 16.26 -17.62
CA LYS A 191 -21.43 15.36 -18.65
C LYS A 191 -20.46 14.33 -18.05
N PHE A 192 -19.82 14.70 -16.95
CA PHE A 192 -18.90 13.85 -16.18
C PHE A 192 -19.35 13.82 -14.71
N PRO A 193 -20.36 13.00 -14.36
CA PRO A 193 -21.01 13.02 -13.04
C PRO A 193 -20.03 12.88 -11.86
N LEU A 194 -18.95 12.12 -12.04
CA LEU A 194 -17.92 11.95 -11.03
C LEU A 194 -17.30 13.29 -10.57
N THR A 195 -17.22 14.28 -11.48
CA THR A 195 -16.69 15.60 -11.13
C THR A 195 -17.56 16.35 -10.11
N LEU A 196 -18.87 16.05 -10.05
CA LEU A 196 -19.78 16.58 -9.03
C LEU A 196 -19.46 15.97 -7.66
N SER A 197 -19.20 14.65 -7.59
CA SER A 197 -18.76 13.99 -6.36
C SER A 197 -17.43 14.55 -5.85
N TYR A 198 -16.54 14.97 -6.74
CA TYR A 198 -15.27 15.60 -6.36
C TYR A 198 -15.45 16.95 -5.61
N GLU A 199 -16.50 17.71 -5.93
CA GLU A 199 -16.82 18.93 -5.18
C GLU A 199 -17.23 18.60 -3.74
N GLU A 200 -17.97 17.51 -3.52
CA GLU A 200 -18.31 17.04 -2.17
C GLU A 200 -17.07 16.66 -1.38
N LEU A 201 -16.14 15.91 -1.99
CA LEU A 201 -14.89 15.52 -1.33
C LEU A 201 -14.03 16.75 -0.96
N LYS A 202 -13.96 17.75 -1.83
CA LYS A 202 -13.26 19.02 -1.55
C LYS A 202 -13.91 19.77 -0.39
N ALA A 203 -15.23 19.82 -0.34
CA ALA A 203 -15.97 20.43 0.77
C ALA A 203 -15.72 19.67 2.09
N ASN A 204 -15.73 18.34 2.07
CA ASN A 204 -15.40 17.50 3.22
C ASN A 204 -13.97 17.74 3.72
N ALA A 205 -12.99 17.89 2.82
CA ALA A 205 -11.63 18.23 3.17
C ALA A 205 -11.52 19.60 3.83
N ALA A 206 -12.19 20.62 3.27
CA ALA A 206 -12.23 21.97 3.83
C ALA A 206 -12.86 22.01 5.24
N ASN A 207 -13.78 21.09 5.54
CA ASN A 207 -14.39 20.88 6.84
C ASN A 207 -13.57 19.99 7.80
N GLY A 208 -12.34 19.59 7.41
CA GLY A 208 -11.43 18.81 8.24
C GLY A 208 -11.74 17.30 8.31
N ALA A 209 -12.60 16.76 7.44
CA ALA A 209 -12.99 15.36 7.45
C ALA A 209 -11.82 14.38 7.31
N TYR A 210 -10.71 14.79 6.70
CA TYR A 210 -9.51 13.98 6.47
C TYR A 210 -8.28 14.50 7.26
N GLY A 211 -8.49 15.39 8.22
CA GLY A 211 -7.43 16.13 8.91
C GLY A 211 -6.78 17.17 8.00
N GLU A 212 -5.54 17.59 8.32
CA GLU A 212 -4.81 18.61 7.55
C GLU A 212 -4.42 18.07 6.15
N VAL A 213 -5.24 18.31 5.15
CA VAL A 213 -5.03 17.89 3.76
C VAL A 213 -5.56 18.95 2.81
N GLU A 214 -4.95 19.10 1.65
CA GLU A 214 -5.47 19.88 0.54
C GLU A 214 -5.92 18.92 -0.56
N ILE A 215 -7.22 18.90 -0.85
CA ILE A 215 -7.77 18.08 -1.95
C ILE A 215 -8.13 19.02 -3.10
N GLY A 216 -7.53 18.76 -4.26
CA GLY A 216 -7.75 19.49 -5.50
C GLY A 216 -8.29 18.62 -6.62
N GLY A 217 -8.86 19.26 -7.62
CA GLY A 217 -9.41 18.58 -8.80
C GLY A 217 -10.86 18.99 -9.09
N PRO A 218 -11.46 18.43 -10.16
CA PRO A 218 -10.85 17.48 -11.10
C PRO A 218 -9.63 18.04 -11.80
N MET A 219 -8.62 17.20 -12.10
CA MET A 219 -7.44 17.59 -12.89
C MET A 219 -6.76 16.37 -13.52
N ASP A 220 -6.05 16.58 -14.64
CA ASP A 220 -5.27 15.52 -15.25
C ASP A 220 -3.94 15.26 -14.50
N VAL A 221 -3.33 14.09 -14.77
CA VAL A 221 -2.06 13.67 -14.13
C VAL A 221 -0.92 14.66 -14.37
N LYS A 222 -0.84 15.27 -15.56
CA LYS A 222 0.22 16.24 -15.85
C LYS A 222 0.05 17.49 -15.01
N THR A 223 -1.17 18.00 -14.92
CA THR A 223 -1.51 19.13 -14.06
C THR A 223 -1.23 18.83 -12.58
N ALA A 224 -1.51 17.59 -12.13
CA ALA A 224 -1.29 17.16 -10.77
C ALA A 224 0.20 17.02 -10.41
N CYS A 225 1.01 16.44 -11.29
CA CYS A 225 2.37 16.01 -10.97
C CYS A 225 3.47 16.93 -11.51
N ASP A 226 3.18 17.79 -12.50
CA ASP A 226 4.15 18.72 -13.09
C ASP A 226 3.93 20.15 -12.60
N ALA A 227 4.93 20.70 -11.90
CA ALA A 227 4.85 22.02 -11.25
C ALA A 227 4.54 23.15 -12.25
N GLU A 228 5.15 23.11 -13.45
CA GLU A 228 4.93 24.14 -14.48
C GLU A 228 3.51 24.09 -15.01
N SER A 229 3.03 22.89 -15.34
CA SER A 229 1.65 22.69 -15.83
C SER A 229 0.61 23.06 -14.77
N GLY A 230 0.86 22.74 -13.51
CA GLY A 230 0.01 23.15 -12.40
C GLY A 230 -0.04 24.66 -12.22
N ALA A 231 1.11 25.34 -12.27
CA ALA A 231 1.20 26.79 -12.13
C ALA A 231 0.45 27.54 -13.25
N ILE A 232 0.55 27.06 -14.52
CA ILE A 232 -0.19 27.63 -15.66
C ILE A 232 -1.71 27.60 -15.42
N LYS A 233 -2.21 26.53 -14.76
CA LYS A 233 -3.63 26.36 -14.44
C LYS A 233 -4.04 26.90 -13.06
N GLY A 234 -3.13 27.59 -12.36
CA GLY A 234 -3.38 28.16 -11.03
C GLY A 234 -3.52 27.10 -9.93
N ILE A 235 -3.00 25.90 -10.14
CA ILE A 235 -3.02 24.79 -9.22
C ILE A 235 -1.67 24.72 -8.50
N ALA A 236 -1.69 24.72 -7.18
CA ALA A 236 -0.47 24.57 -6.41
C ALA A 236 0.08 23.15 -6.52
N SER A 237 1.27 23.01 -7.06
CA SER A 237 2.05 21.78 -7.24
C SER A 237 3.25 21.76 -6.27
N PRO A 238 3.83 20.62 -5.92
CA PRO A 238 3.49 19.28 -6.34
C PRO A 238 2.34 18.63 -5.55
N VAL A 239 1.63 17.73 -6.21
CA VAL A 239 0.68 16.82 -5.58
C VAL A 239 1.40 15.54 -5.18
N VAL A 240 1.24 15.09 -3.96
CA VAL A 240 1.89 13.88 -3.43
C VAL A 240 0.99 12.65 -3.47
N GLY A 241 -0.32 12.84 -3.78
CA GLY A 241 -1.28 11.74 -3.86
C GLY A 241 -2.28 11.93 -5.00
N ASN A 242 -2.58 10.85 -5.73
CA ASN A 242 -3.54 10.83 -6.82
C ASN A 242 -4.63 9.80 -6.53
N ALA A 243 -5.90 10.22 -6.52
CA ALA A 243 -7.05 9.33 -6.51
C ALA A 243 -7.60 9.22 -7.94
N PHE A 244 -7.58 8.01 -8.50
CA PHE A 244 -8.00 7.74 -9.87
C PHE A 244 -9.51 7.47 -9.96
N PRO A 245 -10.16 7.81 -11.09
CA PRO A 245 -11.60 7.68 -11.27
C PRO A 245 -12.08 6.22 -11.26
N ASP A 246 -11.24 5.30 -11.70
CA ASP A 246 -11.51 3.87 -11.81
C ASP A 246 -10.21 3.06 -11.79
N ILE A 247 -10.35 1.74 -11.67
CA ILE A 247 -9.23 0.81 -11.59
C ILE A 247 -8.43 0.76 -12.90
N GLU A 248 -9.08 0.94 -14.04
CA GLU A 248 -8.44 0.93 -15.36
C GLU A 248 -7.44 2.07 -15.48
N ALA A 249 -7.83 3.29 -15.07
CA ALA A 249 -6.95 4.44 -15.05
C ALA A 249 -5.80 4.26 -14.05
N GLY A 250 -6.11 3.85 -12.83
CA GLY A 250 -5.10 3.62 -11.78
C GLY A 250 -4.12 2.51 -12.12
N ASN A 251 -4.60 1.38 -12.65
CA ASN A 251 -3.75 0.26 -13.08
C ASN A 251 -2.89 0.61 -14.29
N THR A 252 -3.47 1.30 -15.27
CA THR A 252 -2.73 1.80 -16.45
C THR A 252 -1.61 2.73 -16.00
N PHE A 253 -1.90 3.66 -15.11
CA PHE A 253 -0.89 4.57 -14.55
C PHE A 253 0.22 3.80 -13.83
N TYR A 254 -0.12 2.85 -12.96
CA TYR A 254 0.85 1.97 -12.29
C TYR A 254 1.80 1.28 -13.28
N LYS A 255 1.24 0.64 -14.31
CA LYS A 255 2.04 -0.09 -15.30
C LYS A 255 2.87 0.85 -16.18
N THR A 256 2.36 2.03 -16.50
CA THR A 256 3.08 3.07 -17.25
C THR A 256 4.29 3.58 -16.44
N LEU A 257 4.12 3.86 -15.16
CA LEU A 257 5.22 4.30 -14.28
C LEU A 257 6.33 3.25 -14.21
N THR A 258 5.99 1.98 -14.05
CA THR A 258 6.99 0.90 -13.93
C THR A 258 7.68 0.61 -15.26
N LEU A 259 6.94 0.59 -16.37
CA LEU A 259 7.48 0.20 -17.68
C LEU A 259 8.23 1.35 -18.38
N PHE A 260 7.70 2.55 -18.34
CA PHE A 260 8.23 3.70 -19.09
C PHE A 260 8.83 4.78 -18.19
N GLY A 261 8.36 4.91 -16.95
CA GLY A 261 8.84 5.91 -16.00
C GLY A 261 10.06 5.50 -15.20
N GLY A 262 10.49 4.24 -15.30
CA GLY A 262 11.60 3.70 -14.50
C GLY A 262 11.35 3.73 -13.00
N ALA A 263 10.08 3.83 -12.59
CA ALA A 263 9.71 3.92 -11.19
C ALA A 263 9.78 2.56 -10.49
N THR A 264 10.24 2.56 -9.24
CA THR A 264 10.01 1.47 -8.30
C THR A 264 8.68 1.74 -7.60
N VAL A 265 7.77 0.77 -7.62
CA VAL A 265 6.45 0.93 -6.99
C VAL A 265 6.27 -0.12 -5.90
N ALA A 266 5.95 0.37 -4.71
CA ALA A 266 5.51 -0.41 -3.56
C ALA A 266 3.98 -0.33 -3.45
N GLY A 267 3.36 -1.32 -2.81
CA GLY A 267 1.91 -1.30 -2.61
C GLY A 267 1.43 -2.15 -1.44
N MET A 268 0.31 -1.72 -0.86
CA MET A 268 -0.36 -2.45 0.21
C MET A 268 -1.87 -2.26 0.14
N LEU A 269 -2.61 -3.23 0.66
CA LEU A 269 -4.04 -3.05 0.94
C LEU A 269 -4.21 -2.40 2.31
N VAL A 270 -5.18 -1.51 2.39
CA VAL A 270 -5.60 -0.80 3.60
C VAL A 270 -7.12 -0.92 3.80
N GLY A 271 -7.63 -0.48 4.94
CA GLY A 271 -9.02 -0.72 5.37
C GLY A 271 -9.13 -1.93 6.30
N THR A 272 -8.04 -2.60 6.55
CA THR A 272 -7.86 -3.75 7.44
C THR A 272 -7.23 -3.33 8.77
N SER A 273 -7.30 -4.20 9.79
CA SER A 273 -6.71 -3.94 11.12
C SER A 273 -5.18 -3.85 11.08
N ALA A 274 -4.54 -4.39 10.04
CA ALA A 274 -3.12 -4.27 9.75
C ALA A 274 -2.89 -4.14 8.24
N PRO A 275 -1.81 -3.50 7.78
CA PRO A 275 -1.46 -3.44 6.36
C PRO A 275 -1.30 -4.84 5.75
N VAL A 276 -1.75 -5.03 4.50
CA VAL A 276 -1.62 -6.30 3.78
C VAL A 276 -0.79 -6.08 2.52
N VAL A 277 0.37 -6.70 2.47
CA VAL A 277 1.26 -6.65 1.30
C VAL A 277 0.83 -7.72 0.29
N VAL A 278 0.34 -7.26 -0.86
CA VAL A 278 -0.06 -8.12 -1.98
C VAL A 278 0.72 -7.71 -3.21
N THR A 279 1.77 -8.46 -3.51
CA THR A 279 2.61 -8.21 -4.68
C THR A 279 2.30 -9.19 -5.82
N SER A 280 2.49 -8.73 -7.05
CA SER A 280 2.40 -9.60 -8.23
C SER A 280 3.57 -10.56 -8.29
N ARG A 281 3.39 -11.72 -8.95
CA ARG A 281 4.51 -12.63 -9.27
C ARG A 281 5.54 -12.00 -10.18
N ALA A 282 5.12 -11.02 -11.00
CA ALA A 282 5.99 -10.30 -11.93
C ALA A 282 6.71 -9.10 -11.29
N ASP A 283 6.41 -8.76 -10.03
CA ASP A 283 7.06 -7.64 -9.34
C ASP A 283 8.51 -8.04 -8.98
N THR A 284 9.41 -7.06 -9.08
CA THR A 284 10.81 -7.22 -8.72
C THR A 284 10.98 -7.45 -7.22
N ALA A 285 12.12 -8.00 -6.81
CA ALA A 285 12.48 -8.15 -5.39
C ALA A 285 12.48 -6.79 -4.67
N ASP A 286 12.97 -5.73 -5.32
CA ASP A 286 12.93 -4.36 -4.76
C ASP A 286 11.50 -3.87 -4.54
N SER A 287 10.58 -4.03 -5.51
CA SER A 287 9.17 -3.65 -5.32
C SER A 287 8.53 -4.40 -4.16
N LYS A 288 8.80 -5.70 -4.01
CA LYS A 288 8.31 -6.50 -2.88
C LYS A 288 8.92 -6.04 -1.55
N PHE A 289 10.23 -5.78 -1.53
CA PHE A 289 10.93 -5.32 -0.33
C PHE A 289 10.42 -3.95 0.13
N TYR A 290 10.28 -2.99 -0.77
CA TYR A 290 9.77 -1.67 -0.42
C TYR A 290 8.26 -1.69 -0.09
N SER A 291 7.48 -2.62 -0.66
CA SER A 291 6.10 -2.87 -0.24
C SER A 291 6.04 -3.31 1.23
N LEU A 292 6.93 -4.23 1.62
CA LEU A 292 7.04 -4.65 3.01
C LEU A 292 7.53 -3.51 3.92
N ALA A 293 8.56 -2.78 3.52
CA ALA A 293 9.09 -1.67 4.30
C ALA A 293 8.06 -0.55 4.53
N THR A 294 7.29 -0.18 3.49
CA THR A 294 6.21 0.81 3.62
C THR A 294 5.08 0.32 4.52
N ALA A 295 4.70 -0.96 4.43
CA ALA A 295 3.70 -1.57 5.29
C ALA A 295 4.17 -1.61 6.75
N CYS A 296 5.44 -1.92 7.01
CA CYS A 296 6.04 -1.88 8.34
C CYS A 296 6.02 -0.47 8.94
N LEU A 297 6.40 0.56 8.19
CA LEU A 297 6.32 1.95 8.66
C LEU A 297 4.88 2.35 8.96
N LYS A 298 3.92 1.96 8.11
CA LYS A 298 2.52 2.22 8.38
C LYS A 298 2.03 1.50 9.63
N ALA A 299 2.50 0.29 9.92
CA ALA A 299 2.13 -0.45 11.11
C ALA A 299 2.70 0.18 12.39
N ILE A 300 3.89 0.75 12.35
CA ILE A 300 4.52 1.46 13.48
C ILE A 300 3.82 2.79 13.77
N ASN A 301 3.47 3.54 12.73
CA ASN A 301 2.94 4.91 12.81
C ASN A 301 1.40 4.94 12.66
N LYS A 302 0.70 4.01 13.29
CA LYS A 302 -0.78 3.91 13.27
C LYS A 302 -1.45 5.14 13.85
#